data_ebdc92cbc567b02400156ab86102223b
#
_entry.id   ebdc92cbc567b02400156ab86102223b
#
_cell.length_a   1.000
_cell.length_b   1.000
_cell.length_c   1.000
_cell.angle_alpha   90.00
_cell.angle_beta   90.00
_cell.angle_gamma   90.00
#
_symmetry.space_group_name_H-M   'P 1'
#
loop_
_entity.id
_entity.type
_entity.pdbx_description
1 polymer ?
#
loop_
_entity_poly.entity_id
_entity_poly.type
_entity_poly.pdbx_seq_one_letter_code
_entity_poly.pdbx_strand_id
1 'polypeptide(L)'
;MQRWGWVASIIAATAGLVPAIFFETLLVNISVKSAVKKNAPAPASHAHAHDGFSYSRDHFEGLVDIALHHAKKLGATNAGAEASEGCGLSVSVRKGELENVERNRDKSLGVTVYVKHRRGNASTSDFSKAAIERTVQAAFDIARFTAEDPTAGLPDEADIETNHRDLDLFHPWSINSEEAARIALQCEAAALKTSRRITNSDGAAVSAQQSHFFSAHTHGFRGGYASSRHSVSVAPIAKLPGRNAEMQRDAWYTSMRSAEELASVEAVGRYAAERALSRLGARKIATTECPVLFESP
;
A
#
# COMPACT_ATOMS: atom_id res chain seq x y z
N MET A 1 -23.88 31.54 -9.74
CA MET A 1 -22.40 31.52 -9.69
C MET A 1 -21.98 31.53 -8.22
N GLN A 2 -21.76 30.38 -7.62
CA GLN A 2 -21.21 30.27 -6.27
C GLN A 2 -19.94 29.42 -6.37
N ARG A 3 -18.80 30.07 -6.11
CA ARG A 3 -17.49 29.45 -6.03
C ARG A 3 -17.35 28.80 -4.65
N TRP A 4 -17.18 27.51 -4.63
CA TRP A 4 -16.75 26.77 -3.43
C TRP A 4 -15.23 26.88 -3.32
N GLY A 5 -14.75 27.66 -2.33
CA GLY A 5 -13.33 27.73 -1.99
C GLY A 5 -12.95 26.61 -1.03
N TRP A 6 -12.04 25.75 -1.43
CA TRP A 6 -11.37 24.81 -0.54
C TRP A 6 -10.28 25.58 0.24
N VAL A 7 -10.41 25.64 1.55
CA VAL A 7 -9.35 26.14 2.44
C VAL A 7 -8.43 24.95 2.74
N ALA A 8 -7.33 24.82 2.01
CA ALA A 8 -6.23 23.93 2.36
C ALA A 8 -5.32 24.67 3.35
N SER A 9 -5.24 24.22 4.61
CA SER A 9 -4.24 24.69 5.56
C SER A 9 -2.87 24.15 5.15
N ILE A 10 -2.06 24.99 4.51
CA ILE A 10 -0.70 24.67 4.10
C ILE A 10 0.25 25.06 5.24
N ILE A 11 0.91 24.07 5.84
CA ILE A 11 2.09 24.30 6.67
C ILE A 11 3.29 24.41 5.72
N ALA A 12 3.66 25.61 5.34
CA ALA A 12 4.86 25.85 4.55
C ALA A 12 6.08 25.85 5.46
N ALA A 13 6.98 24.88 5.29
CA ALA A 13 8.31 24.90 5.87
C ALA A 13 9.20 25.85 5.06
N THR A 14 9.58 26.99 5.62
CA THR A 14 10.54 27.91 5.00
C THR A 14 11.95 27.34 5.06
N ALA A 15 12.52 27.06 3.90
CA ALA A 15 13.97 26.88 3.77
C ALA A 15 14.67 28.21 4.14
N GLY A 16 15.42 28.20 5.24
CA GLY A 16 16.35 29.29 5.55
C GLY A 16 17.44 29.34 4.47
N LEU A 17 17.75 30.56 4.01
CA LEU A 17 18.92 30.82 3.17
C LEU A 17 20.18 30.28 3.85
N VAL A 18 20.69 29.15 3.37
CA VAL A 18 22.06 28.69 3.61
C VAL A 18 22.90 29.25 2.47
N PRO A 19 24.07 29.88 2.74
CA PRO A 19 24.93 30.37 1.69
C PRO A 19 25.35 29.21 0.78
N ALA A 20 25.35 29.46 -0.51
CA ALA A 20 25.75 28.51 -1.53
C ALA A 20 27.16 27.99 -1.27
N ILE A 21 27.25 26.81 -0.68
CA ILE A 21 28.46 25.99 -0.73
C ILE A 21 28.33 25.15 -1.98
N PHE A 22 29.28 25.33 -2.89
CA PHE A 22 29.44 24.53 -4.08
C PHE A 22 29.32 23.05 -3.78
N PHE A 23 28.22 22.42 -4.20
CA PHE A 23 28.15 21.00 -4.36
C PHE A 23 28.75 20.67 -5.73
N GLU A 24 29.99 20.23 -5.74
CA GLU A 24 30.50 19.47 -6.86
C GLU A 24 29.65 18.23 -7.03
N THR A 25 28.94 18.20 -8.14
CA THR A 25 28.10 17.07 -8.56
C THR A 25 29.04 15.93 -8.94
N LEU A 26 29.29 15.03 -8.00
CA LEU A 26 29.92 13.73 -8.30
C LEU A 26 28.86 12.88 -9.05
N LEU A 27 28.82 13.02 -10.36
CA LEU A 27 28.09 12.12 -11.24
C LEU A 27 28.76 10.75 -11.19
N VAL A 28 28.29 9.89 -10.31
CA VAL A 28 28.58 8.46 -10.38
C VAL A 28 27.79 7.88 -11.55
N ASN A 29 28.45 7.75 -12.69
CA ASN A 29 27.96 7.01 -13.82
C ASN A 29 27.86 5.52 -13.47
N ILE A 30 26.71 5.07 -12.98
CA ILE A 30 26.40 3.66 -12.89
C ILE A 30 25.94 3.22 -14.27
N SER A 31 26.88 2.71 -15.05
CA SER A 31 26.59 2.05 -16.32
C SER A 31 25.87 0.73 -16.04
N VAL A 32 24.56 0.74 -16.06
CA VAL A 32 23.75 -0.49 -16.05
C VAL A 32 23.87 -1.12 -17.43
N LYS A 33 24.77 -2.09 -17.58
CA LYS A 33 24.79 -2.98 -18.74
C LYS A 33 23.57 -3.88 -18.67
N SER A 34 22.50 -3.49 -19.34
CA SER A 34 21.35 -4.31 -19.65
C SER A 34 21.78 -5.47 -20.57
N ALA A 35 21.99 -6.64 -19.99
CA ALA A 35 22.05 -7.88 -20.73
C ALA A 35 20.63 -8.46 -20.85
N VAL A 36 19.90 -8.01 -21.85
CA VAL A 36 18.65 -8.64 -22.26
C VAL A 36 18.95 -10.00 -22.85
N LYS A 37 18.87 -11.06 -22.07
CA LYS A 37 18.73 -12.42 -22.58
C LYS A 37 17.30 -12.61 -23.05
N LYS A 38 17.10 -12.64 -24.37
CA LYS A 38 15.89 -13.16 -25.00
C LYS A 38 15.81 -14.65 -24.71
N ASN A 39 15.07 -15.05 -23.71
CA ASN A 39 14.54 -16.41 -23.59
C ASN A 39 13.02 -16.33 -23.75
N ALA A 40 12.50 -17.15 -24.65
CA ALA A 40 11.07 -17.31 -24.87
C ALA A 40 10.38 -17.72 -23.55
N PRO A 41 9.16 -17.24 -23.28
CA PRO A 41 8.45 -17.60 -22.08
C PRO A 41 8.14 -19.09 -22.07
N ALA A 42 8.61 -19.79 -21.05
CA ALA A 42 8.10 -21.11 -20.72
C ALA A 42 6.62 -20.97 -20.31
N PRO A 43 5.77 -21.95 -20.62
CA PRO A 43 4.36 -21.88 -20.21
C PRO A 43 4.29 -21.80 -18.69
N ALA A 44 3.47 -20.87 -18.19
CA ALA A 44 3.24 -20.65 -16.78
C ALA A 44 2.84 -21.96 -16.09
N SER A 45 3.70 -22.48 -15.25
CA SER A 45 3.41 -23.65 -14.44
C SER A 45 2.45 -23.23 -13.32
N HIS A 46 1.26 -23.77 -13.30
CA HIS A 46 0.28 -23.65 -12.22
C HIS A 46 0.77 -24.42 -10.97
N ALA A 47 1.70 -23.91 -10.24
CA ALA A 47 2.16 -24.48 -8.97
C ALA A 47 1.92 -23.45 -7.84
N HIS A 48 0.77 -23.51 -7.16
CA HIS A 48 0.45 -22.53 -6.13
C HIS A 48 -0.27 -23.13 -4.91
N ALA A 49 0.30 -24.18 -4.32
CA ALA A 49 -0.18 -24.69 -3.04
C ALA A 49 0.75 -24.37 -1.85
N HIS A 50 1.82 -23.58 -2.03
CA HIS A 50 2.84 -23.37 -0.99
C HIS A 50 3.26 -21.93 -0.70
N ASP A 51 2.57 -20.93 -1.25
CA ASP A 51 2.97 -19.52 -1.10
C ASP A 51 2.45 -18.86 0.20
N GLY A 52 2.07 -19.66 1.18
CA GLY A 52 1.57 -19.17 2.47
C GLY A 52 0.08 -18.79 2.47
N PHE A 53 -0.62 -18.94 1.34
CA PHE A 53 -2.06 -18.72 1.24
C PHE A 53 -2.87 -19.95 1.63
N SER A 54 -4.10 -19.73 2.13
CA SER A 54 -5.04 -20.79 2.52
C SER A 54 -5.94 -21.25 1.38
N TYR A 55 -6.15 -20.40 0.40
CA TYR A 55 -7.07 -20.63 -0.71
C TYR A 55 -6.32 -20.63 -2.04
N SER A 56 -6.76 -21.49 -2.97
CA SER A 56 -6.24 -21.49 -4.33
C SER A 56 -7.01 -20.48 -5.20
N ARG A 57 -6.41 -20.13 -6.34
CA ARG A 57 -7.09 -19.33 -7.37
C ARG A 57 -8.40 -19.97 -7.82
N ASP A 58 -8.41 -21.29 -8.06
CA ASP A 58 -9.59 -22.02 -8.51
C ASP A 58 -10.72 -21.98 -7.48
N HIS A 59 -10.35 -21.99 -6.17
CA HIS A 59 -11.31 -21.80 -5.10
C HIS A 59 -11.98 -20.42 -5.18
N PHE A 60 -11.21 -19.34 -5.36
CA PHE A 60 -11.75 -17.99 -5.51
C PHE A 60 -12.60 -17.85 -6.78
N GLU A 61 -12.19 -18.45 -7.87
CA GLU A 61 -12.96 -18.50 -9.10
C GLU A 61 -14.36 -19.10 -8.85
N GLY A 62 -14.43 -20.23 -8.14
CA GLY A 62 -15.70 -20.84 -7.75
C GLY A 62 -16.58 -19.94 -6.88
N LEU A 63 -16.01 -19.20 -5.94
CA LEU A 63 -16.76 -18.26 -5.08
C LEU A 63 -17.32 -17.08 -5.90
N VAL A 64 -16.52 -16.53 -6.78
CA VAL A 64 -16.90 -15.44 -7.70
C VAL A 64 -18.02 -15.90 -8.64
N ASP A 65 -17.92 -17.11 -9.18
CA ASP A 65 -18.96 -17.68 -10.03
C ASP A 65 -20.31 -17.84 -9.32
N ILE A 66 -20.30 -18.26 -8.06
CA ILE A 66 -21.52 -18.31 -7.22
C ILE A 66 -22.13 -16.91 -7.11
N ALA A 67 -21.32 -15.89 -6.85
CA ALA A 67 -21.79 -14.51 -6.69
C ALA A 67 -22.40 -13.98 -8.00
N LEU A 68 -21.69 -14.08 -9.12
CA LEU A 68 -22.15 -13.59 -10.43
C LEU A 68 -23.42 -14.31 -10.89
N HIS A 69 -23.48 -15.64 -10.70
CA HIS A 69 -24.65 -16.42 -11.03
C HIS A 69 -25.88 -15.99 -10.22
N HIS A 70 -25.70 -15.74 -8.92
CA HIS A 70 -26.79 -15.27 -8.05
C HIS A 70 -27.24 -13.84 -8.42
N ALA A 71 -26.31 -12.93 -8.72
CA ALA A 71 -26.65 -11.58 -9.19
C ALA A 71 -27.51 -11.60 -10.47
N LYS A 72 -27.16 -12.49 -11.42
CA LYS A 72 -27.95 -12.71 -12.65
C LYS A 72 -29.36 -13.22 -12.35
N LYS A 73 -29.52 -14.17 -11.41
CA LYS A 73 -30.83 -14.68 -10.98
C LYS A 73 -31.72 -13.62 -10.37
N LEU A 74 -31.15 -12.65 -9.67
CA LEU A 74 -31.87 -11.50 -9.06
C LEU A 74 -32.29 -10.46 -10.09
N GLY A 75 -31.81 -10.55 -11.33
CA GLY A 75 -32.14 -9.59 -12.40
C GLY A 75 -31.20 -8.39 -12.44
N ALA A 76 -29.98 -8.52 -11.91
CA ALA A 76 -28.95 -7.50 -12.10
C ALA A 76 -28.65 -7.29 -13.58
N THR A 77 -28.51 -6.03 -14.00
CA THR A 77 -28.10 -5.70 -15.38
C THR A 77 -26.66 -6.11 -15.60
N ASN A 78 -25.79 -5.78 -14.65
CA ASN A 78 -24.38 -6.14 -14.62
C ASN A 78 -23.94 -6.44 -13.18
N ALA A 79 -22.87 -7.21 -13.05
CA ALA A 79 -22.24 -7.47 -11.76
C ALA A 79 -20.76 -7.75 -11.92
N GLY A 80 -20.01 -7.41 -10.89
CA GLY A 80 -18.60 -7.80 -10.67
C GLY A 80 -18.45 -8.40 -9.28
N ALA A 81 -17.54 -9.34 -9.13
CA ALA A 81 -17.19 -9.92 -7.85
C ALA A 81 -15.67 -10.16 -7.76
N GLU A 82 -15.13 -10.05 -6.57
CA GLU A 82 -13.73 -10.30 -6.27
C GLU A 82 -13.61 -11.05 -4.95
N ALA A 83 -12.86 -12.14 -4.97
CA ALA A 83 -12.45 -12.86 -3.78
C ALA A 83 -10.96 -12.66 -3.55
N SER A 84 -10.55 -12.41 -2.31
CA SER A 84 -9.17 -12.12 -1.96
C SER A 84 -8.79 -12.71 -0.60
N GLU A 85 -7.49 -12.95 -0.44
CA GLU A 85 -6.83 -13.27 0.81
C GLU A 85 -5.56 -12.44 0.93
N GLY A 86 -5.33 -11.90 2.12
CA GLY A 86 -4.08 -11.26 2.50
C GLY A 86 -3.53 -11.85 3.78
N CYS A 87 -2.22 -11.93 3.88
CA CYS A 87 -1.55 -12.32 5.12
C CYS A 87 -0.21 -11.61 5.26
N GLY A 88 0.23 -11.46 6.52
CA GLY A 88 1.48 -10.80 6.76
C GLY A 88 1.94 -10.81 8.20
N LEU A 89 3.11 -10.21 8.37
CA LEU A 89 3.76 -9.95 9.64
C LEU A 89 4.10 -8.45 9.71
N SER A 90 3.75 -7.83 10.83
CA SER A 90 4.23 -6.49 11.19
C SER A 90 4.86 -6.54 12.56
N VAL A 91 6.04 -5.95 12.69
CA VAL A 91 6.77 -5.87 13.96
C VAL A 91 7.19 -4.42 14.18
N SER A 92 6.86 -3.87 15.33
CA SER A 92 7.33 -2.56 15.75
C SER A 92 8.21 -2.64 17.00
N VAL A 93 9.18 -1.74 17.02
CA VAL A 93 10.10 -1.55 18.15
C VAL A 93 10.11 -0.08 18.54
N ARG A 94 10.40 0.19 19.81
CA ARG A 94 10.53 1.55 20.30
C ARG A 94 11.54 1.62 21.43
N LYS A 95 12.46 2.58 21.34
CA LYS A 95 13.54 2.80 22.34
C LYS A 95 14.38 1.56 22.61
N GLY A 96 14.66 0.80 21.56
CA GLY A 96 15.48 -0.41 21.66
C GLY A 96 14.74 -1.64 22.18
N GLU A 97 13.42 -1.58 22.36
CA GLU A 97 12.60 -2.68 22.86
C GLU A 97 11.50 -3.06 21.86
N LEU A 98 11.10 -4.32 21.86
CA LEU A 98 9.97 -4.81 21.07
C LEU A 98 8.68 -4.22 21.64
N GLU A 99 7.89 -3.56 20.80
CA GLU A 99 6.61 -2.94 21.17
C GLU A 99 5.41 -3.78 20.76
N ASN A 100 5.40 -4.26 19.50
CA ASN A 100 4.29 -5.04 18.98
C ASN A 100 4.73 -6.07 17.95
N VAL A 101 4.04 -7.21 17.92
CA VAL A 101 4.13 -8.23 16.87
C VAL A 101 2.71 -8.57 16.44
N GLU A 102 2.41 -8.32 15.19
CA GLU A 102 1.11 -8.62 14.60
C GLU A 102 1.27 -9.58 13.43
N ARG A 103 0.50 -10.67 13.46
CA ARG A 103 0.29 -11.55 12.31
C ARG A 103 -1.17 -11.49 11.92
N ASN A 104 -1.42 -11.06 10.71
CA ASN A 104 -2.77 -10.98 10.17
C ASN A 104 -2.99 -12.01 9.06
N ARG A 105 -4.22 -12.41 8.92
CA ARG A 105 -4.72 -13.18 7.80
C ARG A 105 -6.18 -12.79 7.60
N ASP A 106 -6.44 -12.12 6.51
CA ASP A 106 -7.75 -11.60 6.16
C ASP A 106 -8.21 -12.19 4.85
N LYS A 107 -9.52 -12.35 4.71
CA LYS A 107 -10.15 -12.79 3.47
C LYS A 107 -11.44 -12.02 3.26
N SER A 108 -11.77 -11.77 2.00
CA SER A 108 -12.97 -11.03 1.64
C SER A 108 -13.51 -11.48 0.30
N LEU A 109 -14.84 -11.47 0.17
CA LEU A 109 -15.53 -11.50 -1.10
C LEU A 109 -16.36 -10.23 -1.20
N GLY A 110 -15.99 -9.36 -2.14
CA GLY A 110 -16.71 -8.15 -2.49
C GLY A 110 -17.57 -8.36 -3.73
N VAL A 111 -18.78 -7.81 -3.73
CA VAL A 111 -19.69 -7.86 -4.86
C VAL A 111 -20.18 -6.46 -5.19
N THR A 112 -20.13 -6.11 -6.47
CA THR A 112 -20.75 -4.91 -7.02
C THR A 112 -21.87 -5.33 -7.96
N VAL A 113 -23.06 -4.82 -7.74
CA VAL A 113 -24.24 -5.09 -8.57
C VAL A 113 -24.73 -3.80 -9.20
N TYR A 114 -25.12 -3.88 -10.46
CA TYR A 114 -25.73 -2.79 -11.19
C TYR A 114 -27.16 -3.14 -11.59
N VAL A 115 -28.07 -2.21 -11.34
CA VAL A 115 -29.45 -2.23 -11.86
C VAL A 115 -29.58 -0.99 -12.74
N LYS A 116 -29.41 -1.16 -14.05
CA LYS A 116 -29.16 -0.07 -14.99
C LYS A 116 -27.94 0.76 -14.57
N HIS A 117 -28.10 2.06 -14.31
CA HIS A 117 -27.06 2.97 -13.85
C HIS A 117 -27.06 3.17 -12.32
N ARG A 118 -27.56 2.22 -11.57
CA ARG A 118 -27.62 2.26 -10.10
C ARG A 118 -26.70 1.18 -9.55
N ARG A 119 -25.77 1.55 -8.67
CA ARG A 119 -24.75 0.66 -8.13
C ARG A 119 -25.02 0.35 -6.66
N GLY A 120 -24.88 -0.90 -6.29
CA GLY A 120 -24.83 -1.36 -4.90
C GLY A 120 -23.63 -2.24 -4.66
N ASN A 121 -23.01 -2.11 -3.49
CA ASN A 121 -21.84 -2.89 -3.09
C ASN A 121 -22.10 -3.54 -1.75
N ALA A 122 -21.64 -4.76 -1.58
CA ALA A 122 -21.59 -5.46 -0.30
C ALA A 122 -20.40 -6.41 -0.26
N SER A 123 -19.95 -6.77 0.94
CA SER A 123 -18.84 -7.71 1.12
C SER A 123 -19.10 -8.65 2.30
N THR A 124 -18.40 -9.78 2.28
CA THR A 124 -18.41 -10.77 3.38
C THR A 124 -17.04 -11.42 3.53
N SER A 125 -16.69 -11.81 4.74
CA SER A 125 -15.56 -12.70 5.03
C SER A 125 -15.98 -14.16 5.19
N ASP A 126 -17.28 -14.45 5.15
CA ASP A 126 -17.81 -15.82 5.19
C ASP A 126 -17.99 -16.33 3.76
N PHE A 127 -17.19 -17.33 3.38
CA PHE A 127 -17.19 -17.93 2.04
C PHE A 127 -18.22 -19.04 1.86
N SER A 128 -19.14 -19.25 2.83
CA SER A 128 -20.25 -20.17 2.63
C SER A 128 -21.19 -19.65 1.53
N LYS A 129 -21.72 -20.57 0.74
CA LYS A 129 -22.65 -20.23 -0.33
C LYS A 129 -23.83 -19.37 0.15
N ALA A 130 -24.39 -19.70 1.32
CA ALA A 130 -25.50 -18.95 1.89
C ALA A 130 -25.11 -17.50 2.27
N ALA A 131 -23.90 -17.26 2.76
CA ALA A 131 -23.40 -15.91 3.05
C ALA A 131 -23.15 -15.12 1.76
N ILE A 132 -22.57 -15.75 0.74
CA ILE A 132 -22.37 -15.13 -0.58
C ILE A 132 -23.70 -14.70 -1.18
N GLU A 133 -24.70 -15.60 -1.21
CA GLU A 133 -26.03 -15.29 -1.75
C GLU A 133 -26.71 -14.14 -1.01
N ARG A 134 -26.62 -14.09 0.34
CA ARG A 134 -27.12 -12.94 1.13
C ARG A 134 -26.37 -11.64 0.83
N THR A 135 -25.07 -11.71 0.63
CA THR A 135 -24.24 -10.54 0.29
C THR A 135 -24.62 -9.98 -1.07
N VAL A 136 -24.84 -10.85 -2.07
CA VAL A 136 -25.30 -10.43 -3.39
C VAL A 136 -26.70 -9.83 -3.32
N GLN A 137 -27.61 -10.43 -2.53
CA GLN A 137 -28.96 -9.87 -2.31
C GLN A 137 -28.88 -8.47 -1.71
N ALA A 138 -28.04 -8.28 -0.69
CA ALA A 138 -27.84 -6.96 -0.07
C ALA A 138 -27.32 -5.93 -1.09
N ALA A 139 -26.30 -6.29 -1.90
CA ALA A 139 -25.80 -5.41 -2.95
C ALA A 139 -26.87 -5.06 -3.98
N PHE A 140 -27.68 -6.04 -4.39
CA PHE A 140 -28.80 -5.84 -5.32
C PHE A 140 -29.86 -4.90 -4.74
N ASP A 141 -30.25 -5.09 -3.48
CA ASP A 141 -31.23 -4.24 -2.82
C ASP A 141 -30.71 -2.80 -2.68
N ILE A 142 -29.45 -2.62 -2.33
CA ILE A 142 -28.80 -1.29 -2.31
C ILE A 142 -28.89 -0.65 -3.71
N ALA A 143 -28.54 -1.38 -4.78
CA ALA A 143 -28.60 -0.86 -6.15
C ALA A 143 -30.01 -0.38 -6.54
N ARG A 144 -31.04 -1.07 -6.08
CA ARG A 144 -32.45 -0.68 -6.39
C ARG A 144 -32.85 0.66 -5.79
N PHE A 145 -32.27 1.06 -4.65
CA PHE A 145 -32.62 2.28 -3.93
C PHE A 145 -31.59 3.40 -4.08
N THR A 146 -30.43 3.12 -4.63
CA THR A 146 -29.39 4.15 -4.90
C THR A 146 -29.87 5.07 -6.03
N ALA A 147 -29.44 6.33 -5.98
CA ALA A 147 -29.69 7.29 -7.04
C ALA A 147 -29.01 6.82 -8.35
N GLU A 148 -29.63 7.16 -9.48
CA GLU A 148 -29.11 6.86 -10.79
C GLU A 148 -27.88 7.75 -11.10
N ASP A 149 -26.81 7.14 -11.53
CA ASP A 149 -25.59 7.79 -11.99
C ASP A 149 -25.29 7.34 -13.42
N PRO A 150 -25.45 8.18 -14.44
CA PRO A 150 -25.26 7.80 -15.85
C PRO A 150 -23.86 7.25 -16.16
N THR A 151 -22.88 7.51 -15.29
CA THR A 151 -21.50 7.02 -15.45
C THR A 151 -21.23 5.70 -14.73
N ALA A 152 -22.19 5.22 -13.91
CA ALA A 152 -22.05 3.95 -13.20
C ALA A 152 -22.25 2.76 -14.13
N GLY A 153 -21.24 1.92 -14.24
CA GLY A 153 -21.28 0.71 -15.08
C GLY A 153 -19.97 -0.08 -15.00
N LEU A 154 -19.94 -1.18 -15.73
CA LEU A 154 -18.69 -1.90 -16.02
C LEU A 154 -18.00 -1.25 -17.23
N PRO A 155 -16.70 -1.49 -17.43
CA PRO A 155 -16.00 -1.10 -18.66
C PRO A 155 -16.68 -1.70 -19.90
N ASP A 156 -16.52 -1.05 -21.04
CA ASP A 156 -16.97 -1.60 -22.31
C ASP A 156 -16.23 -2.91 -22.63
N GLU A 157 -16.91 -3.85 -23.28
CA GLU A 157 -16.32 -5.17 -23.59
C GLU A 157 -15.05 -5.06 -24.44
N ALA A 158 -14.96 -4.02 -25.28
CA ALA A 158 -13.80 -3.75 -26.12
C ALA A 158 -12.55 -3.29 -25.34
N ASP A 159 -12.72 -2.77 -24.12
CA ASP A 159 -11.65 -2.28 -23.27
C ASP A 159 -11.18 -3.32 -22.25
N ILE A 160 -11.70 -4.55 -22.32
CA ILE A 160 -11.35 -5.61 -21.37
C ILE A 160 -10.05 -6.28 -21.81
N GLU A 161 -9.08 -6.29 -20.88
CA GLU A 161 -7.86 -7.07 -21.09
C GLU A 161 -8.14 -8.58 -21.02
N THR A 162 -7.89 -9.28 -22.08
CA THR A 162 -8.06 -10.72 -22.19
C THR A 162 -6.73 -11.49 -22.21
N ASN A 163 -5.61 -10.79 -22.42
CA ASN A 163 -4.27 -11.37 -22.44
C ASN A 163 -3.53 -11.03 -21.16
N HIS A 164 -3.77 -11.81 -20.10
CA HIS A 164 -3.14 -11.62 -18.81
C HIS A 164 -1.65 -11.93 -18.88
N ARG A 165 -0.82 -10.92 -18.69
CA ARG A 165 0.64 -11.03 -18.60
C ARG A 165 1.04 -11.26 -17.15
N ASP A 166 2.13 -12.00 -16.95
CA ASP A 166 2.82 -12.00 -15.67
C ASP A 166 3.46 -10.62 -15.46
N LEU A 167 3.09 -9.98 -14.36
CA LEU A 167 3.57 -8.64 -14.00
C LEU A 167 4.73 -8.68 -12.98
N ASP A 168 5.18 -9.88 -12.60
CA ASP A 168 6.26 -10.09 -11.63
C ASP A 168 6.04 -9.30 -10.32
N LEU A 169 4.86 -9.49 -9.71
CA LEU A 169 4.43 -8.72 -8.54
C LEU A 169 4.61 -9.47 -7.22
N PHE A 170 4.95 -10.75 -7.24
CA PHE A 170 4.94 -11.62 -6.08
C PHE A 170 6.33 -12.12 -5.72
N HIS A 171 6.90 -11.55 -4.67
CA HIS A 171 8.21 -11.88 -4.09
C HIS A 171 8.05 -12.08 -2.58
N PRO A 172 7.60 -13.27 -2.13
CA PRO A 172 7.31 -13.52 -0.72
C PRO A 172 8.58 -13.38 0.14
N TRP A 173 8.44 -12.75 1.29
CA TRP A 173 9.50 -12.59 2.26
C TRP A 173 9.28 -13.52 3.45
N SER A 174 10.02 -14.61 3.49
CA SER A 174 9.95 -15.60 4.58
C SER A 174 10.72 -15.12 5.81
N ILE A 175 10.22 -14.04 6.44
CA ILE A 175 10.82 -13.47 7.65
C ILE A 175 10.05 -13.90 8.90
N ASN A 176 10.76 -14.19 9.97
CA ASN A 176 10.16 -14.43 11.28
C ASN A 176 10.13 -13.14 12.13
N SER A 177 9.42 -13.20 13.27
CA SER A 177 9.26 -12.04 14.16
C SER A 177 10.58 -11.56 14.80
N GLU A 178 11.50 -12.46 15.06
CA GLU A 178 12.81 -12.14 15.67
C GLU A 178 13.71 -11.42 14.67
N GLU A 179 13.74 -11.88 13.42
CA GLU A 179 14.48 -11.20 12.35
C GLU A 179 13.89 -9.84 12.04
N ALA A 180 12.57 -9.73 11.97
CA ALA A 180 11.89 -8.46 11.73
C ALA A 180 12.17 -7.46 12.87
N ALA A 181 12.14 -7.92 14.13
CA ALA A 181 12.51 -7.08 15.28
C ALA A 181 13.97 -6.62 15.19
N ARG A 182 14.90 -7.51 14.86
CA ARG A 182 16.31 -7.16 14.69
C ARG A 182 16.53 -6.09 13.62
N ILE A 183 15.86 -6.20 12.48
CA ILE A 183 15.92 -5.22 11.39
C ILE A 183 15.35 -3.86 11.86
N ALA A 184 14.20 -3.86 12.53
CA ALA A 184 13.60 -2.65 13.08
C ALA A 184 14.50 -1.98 14.12
N LEU A 185 15.09 -2.74 15.06
CA LEU A 185 16.05 -2.22 16.05
C LEU A 185 17.28 -1.61 15.40
N GLN A 186 17.82 -2.22 14.35
CA GLN A 186 18.94 -1.67 13.59
C GLN A 186 18.59 -0.34 12.92
N CYS A 187 17.39 -0.24 12.35
CA CYS A 187 16.89 0.99 11.73
C CYS A 187 16.72 2.12 12.75
N GLU A 188 16.11 1.83 13.91
CA GLU A 188 15.98 2.80 15.00
C GLU A 188 17.35 3.24 15.55
N ALA A 189 18.23 2.29 15.78
CA ALA A 189 19.59 2.58 16.26
C ALA A 189 20.39 3.47 15.28
N ALA A 190 20.22 3.23 13.96
CA ALA A 190 20.84 4.07 12.94
C ALA A 190 20.33 5.53 13.01
N ALA A 191 19.01 5.71 13.18
CA ALA A 191 18.44 7.04 13.36
C ALA A 191 18.96 7.74 14.62
N LEU A 192 18.97 7.05 15.77
CA LEU A 192 19.44 7.59 17.05
C LEU A 192 20.93 7.96 17.02
N LYS A 193 21.75 7.23 16.28
CA LYS A 193 23.19 7.52 16.13
C LYS A 193 23.51 8.75 15.27
N THR A 194 22.60 9.21 14.45
CA THR A 194 22.85 10.27 13.47
C THR A 194 23.22 11.59 14.14
N SER A 195 22.60 11.92 15.28
CA SER A 195 22.89 13.15 16.01
C SER A 195 22.50 13.04 17.48
N ARG A 196 23.28 13.71 18.36
CA ARG A 196 22.90 13.89 19.78
C ARG A 196 21.58 14.63 19.99
N ARG A 197 21.06 15.30 18.95
CA ARG A 197 19.77 15.97 18.97
C ARG A 197 18.60 15.01 18.70
N ILE A 198 18.85 13.83 18.18
CA ILE A 198 17.84 12.76 18.10
C ILE A 198 17.80 12.10 19.47
N THR A 199 16.82 12.50 20.28
CA THR A 199 16.76 12.12 21.70
C THR A 199 15.69 11.10 22.00
N ASN A 200 14.82 10.80 21.02
CA ASN A 200 13.71 9.87 21.15
C ASN A 200 13.28 9.33 19.76
N SER A 201 12.39 8.38 19.78
CA SER A 201 11.77 7.78 18.60
C SER A 201 10.31 7.45 18.90
N ASP A 202 9.45 7.59 17.90
CA ASP A 202 8.11 6.99 17.92
C ASP A 202 8.15 5.51 17.51
N GLY A 203 9.35 5.02 17.17
CA GLY A 203 9.61 3.64 16.85
C GLY A 203 10.08 3.44 15.42
N ALA A 204 10.46 2.19 15.16
CA ALA A 204 10.71 1.65 13.83
C ALA A 204 9.85 0.42 13.61
N ALA A 205 9.51 0.14 12.36
CA ALA A 205 8.69 -1.02 12.03
C ALA A 205 9.18 -1.72 10.75
N VAL A 206 8.97 -3.03 10.75
CA VAL A 206 9.12 -3.90 9.57
C VAL A 206 7.76 -4.50 9.25
N SER A 207 7.38 -4.47 7.98
CA SER A 207 6.16 -5.10 7.50
C SER A 207 6.46 -5.98 6.29
N ALA A 208 6.00 -7.23 6.34
CA ALA A 208 6.07 -8.18 5.24
C ALA A 208 4.65 -8.64 4.94
N GLN A 209 4.08 -8.16 3.83
CA GLN A 209 2.69 -8.42 3.45
C GLN A 209 2.63 -9.08 2.08
N GLN A 210 1.66 -9.97 1.92
CA GLN A 210 1.35 -10.61 0.65
C GLN A 210 -0.15 -10.82 0.52
N SER A 211 -0.63 -10.79 -0.70
CA SER A 211 -2.04 -10.99 -1.01
C SER A 211 -2.20 -11.60 -2.39
N HIS A 212 -3.33 -12.26 -2.59
CA HIS A 212 -3.79 -12.64 -3.92
C HIS A 212 -5.29 -12.46 -4.03
N PHE A 213 -5.77 -12.34 -5.24
CA PHE A 213 -7.19 -12.20 -5.51
C PHE A 213 -7.56 -12.84 -6.85
N PHE A 214 -8.84 -13.05 -7.01
CA PHE A 214 -9.47 -13.34 -8.30
C PHE A 214 -10.71 -12.47 -8.45
N SER A 215 -10.82 -11.81 -9.59
CA SER A 215 -11.93 -10.92 -9.93
C SER A 215 -12.54 -11.33 -11.26
N ALA A 216 -13.87 -11.25 -11.37
CA ALA A 216 -14.57 -11.40 -12.63
C ALA A 216 -15.83 -10.52 -12.69
N HIS A 217 -16.29 -10.24 -13.89
CA HIS A 217 -17.54 -9.51 -14.09
C HIS A 217 -18.33 -9.98 -15.34
N THR A 218 -19.58 -9.55 -15.42
CA THR A 218 -20.53 -10.04 -16.43
C THR A 218 -20.20 -9.66 -17.86
N HIS A 219 -19.29 -8.68 -18.09
CA HIS A 219 -18.77 -8.34 -19.42
C HIS A 219 -17.58 -9.21 -19.86
N GLY A 220 -17.27 -10.29 -19.12
CA GLY A 220 -16.32 -11.31 -19.55
C GLY A 220 -14.90 -11.20 -18.95
N PHE A 221 -14.57 -10.15 -18.21
CA PHE A 221 -13.29 -10.12 -17.49
C PHE A 221 -13.21 -11.26 -16.48
N ARG A 222 -12.08 -11.94 -16.45
CA ARG A 222 -11.74 -12.98 -15.47
C ARG A 222 -10.24 -12.96 -15.24
N GLY A 223 -9.78 -12.54 -14.07
CA GLY A 223 -8.35 -12.44 -13.80
C GLY A 223 -8.01 -12.19 -12.35
N GLY A 224 -6.75 -12.31 -12.02
CA GLY A 224 -6.22 -12.06 -10.70
C GLY A 224 -4.75 -12.45 -10.63
N TYR A 225 -4.07 -11.95 -9.62
CA TYR A 225 -2.65 -12.21 -9.39
C TYR A 225 -2.32 -12.18 -7.91
N ALA A 226 -1.18 -12.76 -7.57
CA ALA A 226 -0.56 -12.58 -6.26
C ALA A 226 0.37 -11.36 -6.27
N SER A 227 0.50 -10.71 -5.14
CA SER A 227 1.42 -9.59 -4.96
C SER A 227 1.99 -9.55 -3.55
N SER A 228 3.16 -8.97 -3.41
CA SER A 228 3.82 -8.71 -2.13
C SER A 228 4.14 -7.24 -1.96
N ARG A 229 4.26 -6.82 -0.70
CA ARG A 229 4.71 -5.48 -0.33
C ARG A 229 5.42 -5.54 1.00
N HIS A 230 6.68 -5.14 1.01
CA HIS A 230 7.52 -5.14 2.20
C HIS A 230 7.97 -3.73 2.49
N SER A 231 8.15 -3.41 3.76
CA SER A 231 8.59 -2.07 4.14
C SER A 231 9.40 -2.07 5.44
N VAL A 232 10.30 -1.10 5.54
CA VAL A 232 10.98 -0.72 6.76
C VAL A 232 10.80 0.78 6.95
N SER A 233 10.44 1.20 8.15
CA SER A 233 10.18 2.60 8.48
C SER A 233 10.71 2.96 9.85
N VAL A 234 10.99 4.27 10.08
CA VAL A 234 11.36 4.79 11.40
C VAL A 234 10.93 6.26 11.53
N ALA A 235 10.55 6.65 12.74
CA ALA A 235 10.10 8.01 13.05
C ALA A 235 10.88 8.61 14.23
N PRO A 236 12.10 9.14 14.01
CA PRO A 236 12.91 9.77 15.05
C PRO A 236 12.36 11.14 15.47
N ILE A 237 12.66 11.52 16.71
CA ILE A 237 12.32 12.82 17.30
C ILE A 237 13.59 13.59 17.61
N ALA A 238 13.74 14.73 16.96
CA ALA A 238 14.80 15.68 17.19
C ALA A 238 14.40 16.73 18.24
N LYS A 239 15.35 17.17 19.07
CA LYS A 239 15.13 18.19 20.11
C LYS A 239 16.26 19.20 20.14
N LEU A 240 15.92 20.49 20.31
CA LEU A 240 16.89 21.52 20.62
C LEU A 240 17.42 21.38 22.07
N PRO A 241 18.64 21.90 22.41
CA PRO A 241 19.10 21.93 23.78
C PRO A 241 18.19 22.79 24.67
N GLY A 242 17.97 22.34 25.90
CA GLY A 242 17.20 23.09 26.92
C GLY A 242 16.03 22.31 27.50
N ARG A 243 15.48 22.75 28.64
CA ARG A 243 14.46 22.02 29.40
C ARG A 243 13.12 22.00 28.72
N ASN A 244 12.63 22.92 28.07
CA ASN A 244 11.36 22.95 27.31
C ASN A 244 11.62 23.28 25.84
N ALA A 245 12.70 22.74 25.30
CA ALA A 245 13.13 23.05 23.97
C ALA A 245 12.18 22.42 22.93
N GLU A 246 12.12 23.07 21.79
CA GLU A 246 11.39 22.61 20.63
C GLU A 246 11.79 21.17 20.28
N MET A 247 10.77 20.37 19.97
CA MET A 247 10.92 19.02 19.43
C MET A 247 10.23 18.95 18.07
N GLN A 248 10.86 18.25 17.15
CA GLN A 248 10.34 17.99 15.83
C GLN A 248 10.45 16.51 15.50
N ARG A 249 9.45 15.99 14.81
CA ARG A 249 9.41 14.62 14.34
C ARG A 249 9.29 14.61 12.83
N ASP A 250 9.96 13.66 12.21
CA ASP A 250 9.72 13.25 10.83
C ASP A 250 9.95 11.75 10.71
N ALA A 251 9.53 11.19 9.61
CA ALA A 251 9.65 9.77 9.32
C ALA A 251 10.25 9.55 7.94
N TRP A 252 10.83 8.37 7.76
CA TRP A 252 11.19 7.89 6.44
C TRP A 252 11.00 6.38 6.36
N TYR A 253 10.88 5.88 5.14
CA TYR A 253 10.64 4.47 4.87
C TYR A 253 11.23 4.04 3.53
N THR A 254 11.35 2.74 3.38
CA THR A 254 11.52 2.05 2.10
C THR A 254 10.40 1.06 1.94
N SER A 255 9.87 0.90 0.71
CA SER A 255 8.77 -0.03 0.47
C SER A 255 8.88 -0.58 -0.95
N MET A 256 9.08 -1.89 -1.07
CA MET A 256 9.30 -2.60 -2.33
C MET A 256 8.47 -3.88 -2.37
N ARG A 257 8.35 -4.48 -3.55
CA ARG A 257 7.72 -5.80 -3.73
C ARG A 257 8.65 -6.92 -3.33
N SER A 258 9.94 -6.79 -3.63
CA SER A 258 11.00 -7.69 -3.17
C SER A 258 11.72 -7.10 -1.97
N ALA A 259 11.97 -7.93 -0.95
CA ALA A 259 12.76 -7.54 0.22
C ALA A 259 14.21 -7.21 -0.13
N GLU A 260 14.75 -7.80 -1.19
CA GLU A 260 16.11 -7.56 -1.68
C GLU A 260 16.31 -6.14 -2.25
N GLU A 261 15.22 -5.50 -2.67
CA GLU A 261 15.22 -4.14 -3.22
C GLU A 261 15.02 -3.05 -2.16
N LEU A 262 14.76 -3.43 -0.90
CA LEU A 262 14.63 -2.46 0.17
C LEU A 262 15.95 -1.72 0.39
N ALA A 263 15.88 -0.42 0.60
CA ALA A 263 17.04 0.36 0.99
C ALA A 263 17.60 -0.13 2.33
N SER A 264 18.90 0.04 2.54
CA SER A 264 19.53 -0.37 3.80
C SER A 264 18.90 0.35 5.00
N VAL A 265 18.79 -0.36 6.12
CA VAL A 265 18.20 0.20 7.35
C VAL A 265 18.97 1.39 7.87
N GLU A 266 20.28 1.42 7.64
CA GLU A 266 21.17 2.53 7.99
C GLU A 266 20.83 3.78 7.16
N ALA A 267 20.55 3.61 5.87
CA ALA A 267 20.17 4.72 4.99
C ALA A 267 18.80 5.28 5.39
N VAL A 268 17.81 4.40 5.64
CA VAL A 268 16.47 4.79 6.08
C VAL A 268 16.54 5.53 7.42
N GLY A 269 17.25 4.96 8.41
CA GLY A 269 17.39 5.55 9.73
C GLY A 269 18.07 6.92 9.71
N ARG A 270 19.20 7.03 9.00
CA ARG A 270 19.92 8.29 8.87
C ARG A 270 19.07 9.36 8.17
N TYR A 271 18.47 9.06 7.06
CA TYR A 271 17.67 10.02 6.31
C TYR A 271 16.44 10.50 7.09
N ALA A 272 15.74 9.60 7.80
CA ALA A 272 14.66 9.98 8.71
C ALA A 272 15.13 10.97 9.79
N ALA A 273 16.32 10.73 10.37
CA ALA A 273 16.90 11.61 11.38
C ALA A 273 17.29 12.98 10.80
N GLU A 274 17.88 13.02 9.61
CA GLU A 274 18.22 14.26 8.90
C GLU A 274 16.97 15.10 8.62
N ARG A 275 15.87 14.46 8.19
CA ARG A 275 14.57 15.10 8.01
C ARG A 275 14.05 15.70 9.32
N ALA A 276 14.05 14.95 10.42
CA ALA A 276 13.61 15.44 11.71
C ALA A 276 14.47 16.64 12.21
N LEU A 277 15.79 16.57 11.99
CA LEU A 277 16.73 17.65 12.34
C LEU A 277 16.48 18.92 11.51
N SER A 278 16.16 18.78 10.23
CA SER A 278 15.91 19.93 9.35
C SER A 278 14.67 20.73 9.72
N ARG A 279 13.75 20.12 10.49
CA ARG A 279 12.54 20.78 10.98
C ARG A 279 12.75 21.61 12.24
N LEU A 280 13.89 21.48 12.92
CA LEU A 280 14.20 22.28 14.11
C LEU A 280 14.40 23.76 13.76
N GLY A 281 13.86 24.63 14.59
CA GLY A 281 13.90 26.08 14.37
C GLY A 281 12.83 26.56 13.40
N ALA A 282 11.71 25.83 13.28
CA ALA A 282 10.55 26.22 12.48
C ALA A 282 10.01 27.60 12.89
N ARG A 283 9.60 28.41 11.91
CA ARG A 283 9.08 29.76 12.12
C ARG A 283 7.64 29.85 11.64
N LYS A 284 6.86 30.67 12.33
CA LYS A 284 5.55 31.07 11.80
C LYS A 284 5.75 32.04 10.62
N ILE A 285 5.03 31.82 9.57
CA ILE A 285 4.94 32.73 8.44
C ILE A 285 3.52 33.31 8.37
N ALA A 286 3.39 34.52 7.80
CA ALA A 286 2.08 35.10 7.51
C ALA A 286 1.38 34.32 6.42
N THR A 287 0.03 34.44 6.38
CA THR A 287 -0.75 33.95 5.24
C THR A 287 -0.20 34.54 3.93
N THR A 288 0.11 33.71 2.97
CA THR A 288 0.72 34.13 1.73
C THR A 288 0.19 33.31 0.57
N GLU A 289 0.28 33.89 -0.62
CA GLU A 289 0.02 33.20 -1.89
C GLU A 289 1.35 33.07 -2.62
N CYS A 290 1.75 31.86 -2.92
CA CYS A 290 3.05 31.59 -3.57
C CYS A 290 2.97 30.27 -4.37
N PRO A 291 3.87 30.06 -5.33
CA PRO A 291 4.08 28.75 -5.94
C PRO A 291 4.45 27.70 -4.90
N VAL A 292 3.90 26.50 -5.04
CA VAL A 292 4.17 25.36 -4.14
C VAL A 292 4.79 24.22 -4.93
N LEU A 293 5.94 23.76 -4.48
CA LEU A 293 6.58 22.55 -4.98
C LEU A 293 6.25 21.38 -4.03
N PHE A 294 5.60 20.35 -4.56
CA PHE A 294 5.38 19.10 -3.83
C PHE A 294 6.56 18.16 -4.08
N GLU A 295 7.18 17.72 -2.99
CA GLU A 295 8.22 16.68 -3.05
C GLU A 295 7.56 15.34 -3.44
N SER A 296 8.18 14.62 -4.36
CA SER A 296 7.86 13.22 -4.65
C SER A 296 8.82 12.34 -3.83
N PRO A 297 8.31 11.54 -2.87
CA PRO A 297 9.15 10.67 -2.06
C PRO A 297 9.70 9.47 -2.84
#